data_6da7354eb8de7a5113af18cd642d7a91
#
_entry.id   6da7354eb8de7a5113af18cd642d7a91
#
_cell.length_a   1.000
_cell.length_b   1.000
_cell.length_c   1.000
_cell.angle_alpha   90.00
_cell.angle_beta   90.00
_cell.angle_gamma   90.00
#
_symmetry.space_group_name_H-M   'P 1'
#
loop_
_entity.id
_entity.type
_entity.pdbx_description
1 polymer ?
#
loop_
_entity_poly.entity_id
_entity_poly.type
_entity_poly.pdbx_seq_one_letter_code
_entity_poly.pdbx_strand_id
1 'polypeptide(L)'
;MALKTFKPYTKSTRGTVVIDKSVLWKGTPYKPLTKGQNFTGGRNNNGRITSRHIGGGSKHKYRIIDFYRKKKNVKATVDRIEYDPNRSCYIMLVKFEDNSHAYYLAPQKIQVGDKVENGSKKEIKVGNCMPLQDIPCLLYTSDAADE
;
A
#
# COMPACT_ATOMS: atom_id res chain seq x y z
N MET A 1 12.35 1.32 -9.91
CA MET A 1 11.25 0.46 -10.42
C MET A 1 11.54 0.12 -11.85
N ALA A 2 11.42 -1.15 -12.25
CA ALA A 2 11.57 -1.55 -13.64
C ALA A 2 10.33 -1.14 -14.43
N LEU A 3 10.52 -0.71 -15.68
CA LEU A 3 9.45 -0.35 -16.59
C LEU A 3 9.28 -1.44 -17.65
N LYS A 4 8.03 -1.76 -17.96
CA LYS A 4 7.66 -2.70 -19.00
C LYS A 4 7.06 -1.94 -20.17
N THR A 5 7.65 -2.08 -21.36
CA THR A 5 7.14 -1.58 -22.62
C THR A 5 6.46 -2.70 -23.41
N PHE A 6 5.51 -2.35 -24.24
CA PHE A 6 4.81 -3.29 -25.09
C PHE A 6 5.29 -3.18 -26.54
N LYS A 7 5.19 -4.27 -27.30
CA LYS A 7 5.44 -4.24 -28.74
C LYS A 7 4.40 -3.34 -29.43
N PRO A 8 4.80 -2.50 -30.41
CA PRO A 8 3.94 -1.49 -31.01
C PRO A 8 2.98 -2.04 -32.08
N TYR A 9 2.16 -3.02 -31.71
CA TYR A 9 1.21 -3.63 -32.65
C TYR A 9 -0.04 -2.78 -32.89
N THR A 10 -0.49 -2.03 -31.90
CA THR A 10 -1.68 -1.18 -31.99
C THR A 10 -1.33 0.25 -31.61
N LYS A 11 -2.21 1.20 -31.97
CA LYS A 11 -2.03 2.62 -31.64
C LYS A 11 -1.91 2.82 -30.12
N SER A 12 -2.67 2.07 -29.31
CA SER A 12 -2.64 2.16 -27.87
C SER A 12 -1.38 1.54 -27.24
N THR A 13 -0.87 0.42 -27.77
CA THR A 13 0.33 -0.24 -27.23
C THR A 13 1.63 0.44 -27.60
N ARG A 14 1.62 1.28 -28.65
CA ARG A 14 2.81 1.96 -29.16
C ARG A 14 3.48 2.89 -28.16
N GLY A 15 2.68 3.60 -27.36
CA GLY A 15 3.18 4.52 -26.33
C GLY A 15 2.95 4.07 -24.90
N THR A 16 2.46 2.83 -24.69
CA THR A 16 2.13 2.36 -23.35
C THR A 16 3.36 1.87 -22.62
N VAL A 17 3.66 2.49 -21.49
CA VAL A 17 4.70 2.09 -20.54
C VAL A 17 4.04 1.86 -19.18
N VAL A 18 4.27 0.70 -18.59
CA VAL A 18 3.72 0.35 -17.27
C VAL A 18 4.82 -0.07 -16.32
N ILE A 19 4.56 0.04 -15.03
CA ILE A 19 5.48 -0.43 -14.00
C ILE A 19 5.47 -1.97 -14.00
N ASP A 20 6.65 -2.57 -13.98
CA ASP A 20 6.77 -4.02 -13.85
C ASP A 20 6.36 -4.44 -12.43
N LYS A 21 5.41 -5.36 -12.36
CA LYS A 21 4.88 -5.93 -11.13
C LYS A 21 5.36 -7.37 -10.88
N SER A 22 6.43 -7.80 -11.55
CA SER A 22 6.95 -9.17 -11.47
C SER A 22 7.37 -9.56 -10.04
N VAL A 23 7.89 -8.60 -9.29
CA VAL A 23 8.38 -8.78 -7.91
C VAL A 23 7.24 -8.86 -6.87
N LEU A 24 6.05 -8.42 -7.25
CA LEU A 24 4.90 -8.39 -6.33
C LEU A 24 4.22 -9.75 -6.25
N TRP A 25 3.57 -9.99 -5.11
CA TRP A 25 2.72 -11.15 -4.91
C TRP A 25 1.61 -11.22 -5.95
N LYS A 26 1.49 -12.36 -6.62
CA LYS A 26 0.50 -12.59 -7.69
C LYS A 26 -0.75 -13.32 -7.23
N GLY A 27 -0.78 -13.76 -5.99
CA GLY A 27 -1.92 -14.49 -5.41
C GLY A 27 -3.05 -13.60 -4.94
N THR A 28 -4.03 -14.22 -4.30
CA THR A 28 -5.18 -13.50 -3.72
C THR A 28 -4.77 -12.73 -2.47
N PRO A 29 -5.39 -11.56 -2.21
CA PRO A 29 -5.14 -10.81 -0.99
C PRO A 29 -5.65 -11.57 0.24
N TYR A 30 -5.18 -11.21 1.42
CA TYR A 30 -5.58 -11.83 2.68
C TYR A 30 -7.05 -11.52 2.99
N LYS A 31 -7.91 -12.54 2.87
CA LYS A 31 -9.38 -12.39 2.93
C LYS A 31 -9.89 -11.65 4.18
N PRO A 32 -9.41 -11.94 5.42
CA PRO A 32 -9.92 -11.28 6.62
C PRO A 32 -9.74 -9.76 6.63
N LEU A 33 -8.73 -9.25 5.93
CA LEU A 33 -8.42 -7.82 5.81
C LEU A 33 -8.90 -7.21 4.49
N THR A 34 -9.83 -7.85 3.78
CA THR A 34 -10.40 -7.33 2.54
C THR A 34 -11.90 -7.09 2.66
N LYS A 35 -12.35 -5.98 2.11
CA LYS A 35 -13.78 -5.61 2.05
C LYS A 35 -14.20 -5.39 0.61
N GLY A 36 -15.39 -5.87 0.25
CA GLY A 36 -16.01 -5.54 -1.03
C GLY A 36 -16.32 -4.05 -1.11
N GLN A 37 -16.11 -3.45 -2.26
CA GLN A 37 -16.45 -2.05 -2.51
C GLN A 37 -17.50 -2.00 -3.60
N ASN A 38 -18.68 -1.49 -3.26
CA ASN A 38 -19.76 -1.29 -4.19
C ASN A 38 -19.83 0.18 -4.63
N PHE A 39 -19.94 0.39 -5.92
CA PHE A 39 -20.12 1.72 -6.50
C PHE A 39 -21.55 1.86 -6.99
N THR A 40 -22.21 2.94 -6.63
CA THR A 40 -23.59 3.23 -7.03
C THR A 40 -23.68 3.82 -8.44
N GLY A 41 -22.56 4.31 -8.98
CA GLY A 41 -22.54 4.97 -10.30
C GLY A 41 -23.41 6.22 -10.35
N GLY A 42 -23.53 6.95 -9.23
CA GLY A 42 -24.36 8.16 -9.13
C GLY A 42 -25.87 7.90 -9.08
N ARG A 43 -26.31 6.65 -8.89
CA ARG A 43 -27.74 6.28 -8.78
C ARG A 43 -28.19 6.32 -7.33
N ASN A 44 -29.44 6.76 -7.14
CA ASN A 44 -30.14 6.72 -5.85
C ASN A 44 -30.78 5.34 -5.62
N ASN A 45 -31.53 5.20 -4.52
CA ASN A 45 -32.28 3.98 -4.18
C ASN A 45 -33.33 3.59 -5.26
N ASN A 46 -33.86 4.54 -6.03
CA ASN A 46 -34.79 4.32 -7.12
C ASN A 46 -34.11 4.02 -8.46
N GLY A 47 -32.78 3.90 -8.48
CA GLY A 47 -32.00 3.64 -9.69
C GLY A 47 -31.84 4.85 -10.64
N ARG A 48 -32.32 6.02 -10.26
CA ARG A 48 -32.22 7.25 -11.06
C ARG A 48 -30.85 7.93 -10.83
N ILE A 49 -30.29 8.52 -11.88
CA ILE A 49 -29.05 9.30 -11.78
C ILE A 49 -29.32 10.60 -11.05
N THR A 50 -28.80 10.74 -9.83
CA THR A 50 -28.87 11.95 -9.01
C THR A 50 -27.55 12.72 -8.99
N SER A 51 -26.43 12.04 -9.20
CA SER A 51 -25.10 12.65 -9.35
C SER A 51 -24.55 12.34 -10.73
N ARG A 52 -24.26 13.39 -11.51
CA ARG A 52 -23.68 13.25 -12.86
C ARG A 52 -22.19 12.98 -12.80
N HIS A 53 -21.62 12.47 -13.90
CA HIS A 53 -20.19 12.22 -14.10
C HIS A 53 -19.55 11.23 -13.10
N ILE A 54 -20.38 10.40 -12.45
CA ILE A 54 -19.93 9.29 -11.63
C ILE A 54 -20.09 8.01 -12.42
N GLY A 55 -19.00 7.51 -12.99
CA GLY A 55 -18.95 6.24 -13.71
C GLY A 55 -18.59 5.06 -12.81
N GLY A 56 -19.00 3.87 -13.24
CA GLY A 56 -18.51 2.63 -12.67
C GLY A 56 -17.15 2.27 -13.27
N GLY A 57 -16.15 2.10 -12.43
CA GLY A 57 -14.87 1.51 -12.82
C GLY A 57 -14.90 -0.01 -12.69
N SER A 58 -13.74 -0.65 -12.87
CA SER A 58 -13.56 -2.06 -12.56
C SER A 58 -13.85 -2.32 -11.07
N LYS A 59 -14.45 -3.46 -10.77
CA LYS A 59 -14.77 -3.85 -9.39
C LYS A 59 -13.46 -4.10 -8.60
N HIS A 60 -13.27 -3.38 -7.51
CA HIS A 60 -12.10 -3.49 -6.65
C HIS A 60 -12.46 -4.07 -5.28
N LYS A 61 -11.48 -4.79 -4.69
CA LYS A 61 -11.52 -5.16 -3.28
C LYS A 61 -10.69 -4.14 -2.49
N TYR A 62 -11.27 -3.55 -1.48
CA TYR A 62 -10.57 -2.65 -0.57
C TYR A 62 -9.76 -3.46 0.45
N ARG A 63 -8.50 -3.07 0.66
CA ARG A 63 -7.64 -3.63 1.71
C ARG A 63 -7.70 -2.71 2.92
N ILE A 64 -7.98 -3.30 4.08
CA ILE A 64 -8.02 -2.57 5.34
C ILE A 64 -6.58 -2.38 5.80
N ILE A 65 -6.09 -1.14 5.74
CA ILE A 65 -4.72 -0.79 6.12
C ILE A 65 -4.74 -0.21 7.52
N ASP A 66 -3.83 -0.68 8.35
CA ASP A 66 -3.59 -0.13 9.68
C ASP A 66 -2.59 1.04 9.58
N PHE A 67 -3.12 2.26 9.38
CA PHE A 67 -2.32 3.49 9.33
C PHE A 67 -1.74 3.88 10.68
N TYR A 68 -2.43 3.54 11.76
CA TYR A 68 -2.03 3.92 13.12
C TYR A 68 -1.02 2.97 13.75
N ARG A 69 -0.76 1.83 13.07
CA ARG A 69 0.13 0.79 13.58
C ARG A 69 -0.14 0.50 15.07
N LYS A 70 -1.36 0.05 15.35
CA LYS A 70 -1.92 -0.12 16.70
C LYS A 70 -1.06 -0.98 17.61
N LYS A 71 -0.41 -2.02 17.10
CA LYS A 71 0.49 -2.88 17.87
C LYS A 71 1.85 -2.20 18.04
N LYS A 72 2.12 -1.73 19.26
CA LYS A 72 3.38 -1.10 19.63
C LYS A 72 4.30 -2.12 20.31
N ASN A 73 5.61 -1.98 20.12
CA ASN A 73 6.65 -2.81 20.72
C ASN A 73 6.57 -4.32 20.40
N VAL A 74 5.90 -4.69 19.31
CA VAL A 74 5.81 -6.06 18.83
C VAL A 74 6.54 -6.17 17.50
N LYS A 75 7.37 -7.18 17.38
CA LYS A 75 8.07 -7.49 16.12
C LYS A 75 7.09 -8.10 15.13
N ALA A 76 7.20 -7.66 13.89
CA ALA A 76 6.47 -8.23 12.79
C ALA A 76 7.43 -8.52 11.64
N THR A 77 7.16 -9.56 10.89
CA THR A 77 7.94 -9.93 9.70
C THR A 77 7.10 -9.66 8.45
N VAL A 78 7.72 -9.07 7.44
CA VAL A 78 7.07 -8.85 6.14
C VAL A 78 6.90 -10.18 5.43
N ASP A 79 5.67 -10.64 5.30
CA ASP A 79 5.32 -11.90 4.64
C ASP A 79 5.37 -11.74 3.10
N ARG A 80 4.77 -10.67 2.60
CA ARG A 80 4.72 -10.39 1.16
C ARG A 80 4.39 -8.94 0.85
N ILE A 81 4.71 -8.51 -0.37
CA ILE A 81 4.38 -7.19 -0.90
C ILE A 81 3.32 -7.36 -1.98
N GLU A 82 2.21 -6.63 -1.86
CA GLU A 82 1.05 -6.74 -2.74
C GLU A 82 0.79 -5.43 -3.50
N TYR A 83 0.17 -5.57 -4.66
CA TYR A 83 -0.43 -4.46 -5.39
C TYR A 83 -1.82 -4.13 -4.82
N ASP A 84 -2.08 -2.86 -4.55
CA ASP A 84 -3.41 -2.39 -4.18
C ASP A 84 -3.99 -1.51 -5.30
N PRO A 85 -5.14 -1.88 -5.91
CA PRO A 85 -5.76 -1.10 -6.96
C PRO A 85 -6.37 0.23 -6.47
N ASN A 86 -6.50 0.44 -5.16
CA ASN A 86 -7.11 1.63 -4.58
C ASN A 86 -6.11 2.76 -4.30
N ARG A 87 -4.81 2.50 -4.47
CA ARG A 87 -3.74 3.47 -4.20
C ARG A 87 -2.55 3.29 -5.11
N SER A 88 -1.74 4.33 -5.23
CA SER A 88 -0.53 4.31 -6.08
C SER A 88 0.64 3.54 -5.46
N CYS A 89 0.74 3.52 -4.12
CA CYS A 89 1.80 2.80 -3.42
C CYS A 89 1.46 1.32 -3.23
N TYR A 90 2.52 0.50 -3.10
CA TYR A 90 2.36 -0.90 -2.73
C TYR A 90 2.04 -1.04 -1.25
N ILE A 91 1.47 -2.18 -0.88
CA ILE A 91 1.17 -2.54 0.49
C ILE A 91 1.95 -3.79 0.87
N MET A 92 2.31 -3.90 2.14
CA MET A 92 2.96 -5.09 2.68
C MET A 92 2.04 -5.76 3.69
N LEU A 93 1.93 -7.08 3.59
CA LEU A 93 1.33 -7.91 4.61
C LEU A 93 2.39 -8.24 5.63
N VAL A 94 2.16 -7.88 6.88
CA VAL A 94 3.05 -8.22 7.99
C VAL A 94 2.40 -9.27 8.88
N LYS A 95 3.22 -10.19 9.33
CA LYS A 95 2.87 -11.24 10.29
C LYS A 95 3.54 -10.94 11.63
N PHE A 96 2.76 -10.87 12.68
CA PHE A 96 3.23 -10.70 14.05
C PHE A 96 3.60 -12.03 14.69
N GLU A 97 4.31 -11.99 15.81
CA GLU A 97 4.68 -13.17 16.60
C GLU A 97 3.45 -13.94 17.11
N ASP A 98 2.33 -13.26 17.36
CA ASP A 98 1.04 -13.84 17.74
C ASP A 98 0.24 -14.44 16.57
N ASN A 99 0.86 -14.64 15.41
CA ASN A 99 0.24 -15.09 14.17
C ASN A 99 -0.87 -14.18 13.60
N SER A 100 -1.10 -13.01 14.17
CA SER A 100 -2.01 -12.04 13.57
C SER A 100 -1.36 -11.34 12.37
N HIS A 101 -2.18 -10.82 11.47
CA HIS A 101 -1.72 -10.14 10.26
C HIS A 101 -2.27 -8.72 10.21
N ALA A 102 -1.52 -7.82 9.61
CA ALA A 102 -1.96 -6.47 9.28
C ALA A 102 -1.41 -6.04 7.91
N TYR A 103 -2.10 -5.12 7.26
CA TYR A 103 -1.57 -4.46 6.07
C TYR A 103 -0.98 -3.11 6.47
N TYR A 104 0.24 -2.85 6.02
CA TYR A 104 0.91 -1.56 6.11
C TYR A 104 1.25 -1.04 4.71
N LEU A 105 1.49 0.26 4.59
CA LEU A 105 2.07 0.83 3.38
C LEU A 105 3.52 0.35 3.27
N ALA A 106 3.91 -0.11 2.09
CA ALA A 106 5.28 -0.57 1.85
C ALA A 106 6.19 0.61 1.59
N PRO A 107 7.18 0.89 2.45
CA PRO A 107 8.20 1.89 2.16
C PRO A 107 9.12 1.44 1.02
N GLN A 108 9.80 2.39 0.40
CA GLN A 108 10.80 2.09 -0.62
C GLN A 108 11.93 1.23 -0.02
N LYS A 109 12.44 0.28 -0.79
CA LYS A 109 13.52 -0.65 -0.43
C LYS A 109 13.19 -1.74 0.60
N ILE A 110 11.93 -1.83 1.09
CA ILE A 110 11.53 -2.96 1.95
C ILE A 110 11.54 -4.27 1.16
N GLN A 111 11.94 -5.36 1.79
CA GLN A 111 11.97 -6.69 1.20
C GLN A 111 11.12 -7.68 1.99
N VAL A 112 10.72 -8.76 1.34
CA VAL A 112 10.05 -9.88 2.00
C VAL A 112 11.02 -10.55 2.97
N GLY A 113 10.56 -10.79 4.20
CA GLY A 113 11.38 -11.32 5.29
C GLY A 113 11.96 -10.25 6.23
N ASP A 114 11.91 -8.98 5.87
CA ASP A 114 12.36 -7.90 6.75
C ASP A 114 11.53 -7.85 8.03
N LYS A 115 12.21 -7.54 9.13
CA LYS A 115 11.57 -7.35 10.43
C LYS A 115 11.25 -5.87 10.61
N VAL A 116 10.00 -5.58 10.98
CA VAL A 116 9.52 -4.22 11.23
C VAL A 116 8.97 -4.11 12.66
N GLU A 117 9.26 -3.01 13.30
CA GLU A 117 8.81 -2.71 14.65
C GLU A 117 8.23 -1.30 14.74
N ASN A 118 7.29 -1.12 15.66
CA ASN A 118 6.68 0.18 15.93
C ASN A 118 6.82 0.49 17.43
N GLY A 119 7.13 1.71 17.79
CA GLY A 119 7.21 2.15 19.18
C GLY A 119 8.25 3.23 19.39
N SER A 120 8.42 3.65 20.64
CA SER A 120 9.41 4.66 21.03
C SER A 120 10.83 4.13 20.96
N LYS A 121 11.78 4.97 20.56
CA LYS A 121 13.23 4.68 20.55
C LYS A 121 13.61 3.38 19.85
N LYS A 122 13.01 3.12 18.69
CA LYS A 122 13.35 1.94 17.89
C LYS A 122 14.57 2.19 17.01
N GLU A 123 15.19 1.11 16.56
CA GLU A 123 16.32 1.17 15.64
C GLU A 123 15.90 1.82 14.31
N ILE A 124 16.81 2.62 13.75
CA ILE A 124 16.60 3.30 12.46
C ILE A 124 16.79 2.28 11.33
N LYS A 125 15.68 1.62 10.99
CA LYS A 125 15.60 0.67 9.87
C LYS A 125 14.42 0.96 8.98
N VAL A 126 14.53 0.59 7.71
CA VAL A 126 13.43 0.71 6.75
C VAL A 126 12.22 -0.08 7.25
N GLY A 127 11.08 0.59 7.33
CA GLY A 127 9.82 -0.03 7.80
C GLY A 127 9.49 0.21 9.26
N ASN A 128 10.47 0.55 10.11
CA ASN A 128 10.20 0.91 11.50
C ASN A 128 9.44 2.23 11.59
N CYS A 129 8.66 2.39 12.64
CA CYS A 129 7.87 3.59 12.88
C CYS A 129 7.98 4.02 14.34
N MET A 130 8.23 5.30 14.55
CA MET A 130 8.32 5.89 15.88
C MET A 130 7.65 7.27 15.90
N PRO A 131 7.24 7.78 17.08
CA PRO A 131 6.76 9.16 17.23
C PRO A 131 7.83 10.16 16.82
N LEU A 132 7.42 11.30 16.24
CA LEU A 132 8.33 12.35 15.77
C LEU A 132 9.29 12.84 16.86
N GLN A 133 8.80 12.96 18.09
CA GLN A 133 9.62 13.38 19.24
C GLN A 133 10.79 12.42 19.58
N ASP A 134 10.70 11.17 19.16
CA ASP A 134 11.71 10.14 19.44
C ASP A 134 12.69 9.97 18.26
N ILE A 135 12.47 10.68 17.15
CA ILE A 135 13.36 10.64 15.99
C ILE A 135 14.59 11.52 16.28
N PRO A 136 15.82 10.98 16.17
CA PRO A 136 17.03 11.75 16.34
C PRO A 136 17.11 12.92 15.35
N CYS A 137 17.56 14.10 15.81
CA CYS A 137 17.65 15.32 15.02
C CYS A 137 18.40 15.16 13.69
N LEU A 138 19.44 14.34 13.67
CA LEU A 138 20.27 14.10 12.45
C LEU A 138 19.51 13.36 11.33
N LEU A 139 18.37 12.77 11.62
CA LEU A 139 17.50 12.14 10.61
C LEU A 139 16.36 13.04 10.15
N TYR A 140 16.11 14.10 10.88
CA TYR A 140 15.09 15.08 10.59
C TYR A 140 15.69 16.26 9.82
N THR A 141 16.47 15.99 8.80
CA THR A 141 16.82 16.99 7.81
C THR A 141 15.82 16.88 6.67
N SER A 142 14.86 17.75 6.67
CA SER A 142 14.07 18.04 5.48
C SER A 142 14.87 19.06 4.67
N ASP A 143 15.04 18.83 3.38
CA ASP A 143 15.67 19.79 2.47
C ASP A 143 14.99 21.16 2.48
N ALA A 144 13.76 21.23 2.99
CA ALA A 144 13.01 22.47 3.19
C ALA A 144 13.47 23.33 4.36
N ALA A 145 14.41 22.88 5.18
CA ALA A 145 14.94 23.64 6.31
C ALA A 145 16.24 24.39 5.96
N ASP A 146 16.80 24.19 4.78
CA ASP A 146 18.04 24.78 4.31
C ASP A 146 17.84 25.94 3.29
N GLU A 147 16.59 26.40 3.07
CA GLU A 147 16.25 27.59 2.27
C GLU A 147 15.93 28.81 3.16
#